data_41d8088d5f982d4ada2de21036b30226
#
_entry.id   41d8088d5f982d4ada2de21036b30226
#
_cell.length_a   1.000
_cell.length_b   1.000
_cell.length_c   1.000
_cell.angle_alpha   90.00
_cell.angle_beta   90.00
_cell.angle_gamma   90.00
#
_symmetry.space_group_name_H-M   'P 1'
#
loop_
_entity.id
_entity.type
_entity.pdbx_description
1 polymer ?
#
loop_
_entity_poly.entity_id
_entity_poly.type
_entity_poly.pdbx_seq_one_letter_code
_entity_poly.pdbx_strand_id
1 'polypeptide(L)'
;ADADAGSVDKLKQGAVRAMLRHLRGELSLHASAVAIGKRSALFVGASGSGKSTFAAYLGERGWPVLADDVAHLDQSEDAFLVQPSEGAHFLMHDACVALGIAPDEERVKTRVAVKTVGEASKLAAMFSFVDDDAVRVTRVAGYEMIQILSPCVARFVFDEPAALRTDLGRLGTLLAKVPLYRIGRPRGFEHLAEVEQRMLEVVQ
;
A
#
# COMPACT_ATOMS: atom_id res chain seq x y z
N ALA A 1 5.07 -30.44 9.04
CA ALA A 1 4.66 -29.78 7.80
C ALA A 1 5.69 -28.69 7.50
N ASP A 2 6.49 -28.91 6.48
CA ASP A 2 7.53 -27.96 6.08
C ASP A 2 6.83 -26.76 5.44
N ALA A 3 7.10 -25.55 5.96
CA ALA A 3 6.61 -24.32 5.35
C ALA A 3 7.32 -24.16 3.99
N ASP A 4 6.55 -23.86 2.93
CA ASP A 4 7.15 -23.64 1.62
C ASP A 4 8.06 -22.40 1.65
N ALA A 5 9.16 -22.42 0.88
CA ALA A 5 10.16 -21.35 0.88
C ALA A 5 9.55 -19.96 0.58
N GLY A 6 8.51 -19.89 -0.25
CA GLY A 6 7.80 -18.65 -0.55
C GLY A 6 7.03 -18.08 0.64
N SER A 7 6.44 -18.92 1.47
CA SER A 7 5.77 -18.51 2.72
C SER A 7 6.77 -18.00 3.75
N VAL A 8 7.94 -18.65 3.85
CA VAL A 8 9.04 -18.22 4.75
C VAL A 8 9.61 -16.88 4.32
N ASP A 9 9.84 -16.67 3.03
CA ASP A 9 10.34 -15.39 2.49
C ASP A 9 9.33 -14.26 2.68
N LYS A 10 8.04 -14.52 2.44
CA LYS A 10 6.97 -13.56 2.73
C LYS A 10 6.96 -13.14 4.21
N LEU A 11 7.13 -14.10 5.12
CA LEU A 11 7.14 -13.83 6.56
C LEU A 11 8.37 -12.98 6.95
N LYS A 12 9.56 -13.29 6.40
CA LYS A 12 10.80 -12.56 6.68
C LYS A 12 10.76 -11.14 6.12
N GLN A 13 10.32 -10.96 4.89
CA GLN A 13 10.33 -9.67 4.21
C GLN A 13 9.15 -8.77 4.63
N GLY A 14 8.00 -9.35 4.93
CA GLY A 14 6.83 -8.63 5.40
C GLY A 14 6.81 -8.44 6.92
N ALA A 15 6.26 -9.40 7.65
CA ALA A 15 5.96 -9.28 9.07
C ALA A 15 7.20 -9.09 9.96
N VAL A 16 8.25 -9.91 9.77
CA VAL A 16 9.46 -9.84 10.61
C VAL A 16 10.20 -8.52 10.37
N ARG A 17 10.33 -8.09 9.13
CA ARG A 17 10.96 -6.81 8.80
C ARG A 17 10.15 -5.64 9.39
N ALA A 18 8.82 -5.65 9.26
CA ALA A 18 7.98 -4.62 9.84
C ALA A 18 8.07 -4.57 11.38
N MET A 19 8.14 -5.73 12.04
CA MET A 19 8.36 -5.81 13.48
C MET A 19 9.71 -5.20 13.90
N LEU A 20 10.80 -5.55 13.24
CA LEU A 20 12.12 -5.00 13.52
C LEU A 20 12.17 -3.48 13.30
N ARG A 21 11.51 -3.00 12.25
CA ARG A 21 11.38 -1.57 11.96
C ARG A 21 10.55 -0.85 13.03
N HIS A 22 9.42 -1.44 13.43
CA HIS A 22 8.58 -0.90 14.50
C HIS A 22 9.38 -0.76 15.82
N LEU A 23 10.19 -1.76 16.21
CA LEU A 23 11.07 -1.71 17.38
C LEU A 23 12.14 -0.61 17.27
N ARG A 24 12.57 -0.25 16.08
CA ARG A 24 13.51 0.87 15.83
C ARG A 24 12.82 2.24 15.76
N GLY A 25 11.52 2.28 15.91
CA GLY A 25 10.79 3.52 15.82
C GLY A 25 10.42 3.95 14.42
N GLU A 26 10.51 3.07 13.43
CA GLU A 26 10.18 3.32 12.03
C GLU A 26 8.73 2.97 11.73
N LEU A 27 8.12 3.64 10.73
CA LEU A 27 6.72 3.43 10.37
C LEU A 27 6.60 2.40 9.25
N SER A 28 5.74 1.42 9.45
CA SER A 28 5.32 0.47 8.40
C SER A 28 3.80 0.43 8.35
N LEU A 29 3.24 0.45 7.14
CA LEU A 29 1.80 0.44 6.91
C LEU A 29 1.38 -0.79 6.11
N HIS A 30 0.25 -1.40 6.44
CA HIS A 30 -0.41 -2.35 5.57
C HIS A 30 -0.95 -1.62 4.34
N ALA A 31 -0.15 -1.62 3.27
CA ALA A 31 -0.36 -0.79 2.10
C ALA A 31 0.35 -1.38 0.88
N SER A 32 -0.11 -0.97 -0.31
CA SER A 32 0.61 -1.17 -1.57
C SER A 32 1.18 0.18 -2.04
N ALA A 33 2.29 0.17 -2.75
CA ALA A 33 2.94 1.40 -3.23
C ALA A 33 3.50 1.24 -4.64
N VAL A 34 3.39 2.30 -5.43
CA VAL A 34 3.98 2.38 -6.77
C VAL A 34 4.81 3.64 -6.93
N ALA A 35 5.86 3.56 -7.74
CA ALA A 35 6.65 4.72 -8.14
C ALA A 35 6.02 5.41 -9.36
N ILE A 36 5.98 6.73 -9.33
CA ILE A 36 5.47 7.61 -10.39
C ILE A 36 6.58 8.62 -10.69
N GLY A 37 7.45 8.29 -11.62
CA GLY A 37 8.68 9.04 -11.84
C GLY A 37 9.58 9.02 -10.60
N LYS A 38 9.91 10.20 -10.06
CA LYS A 38 10.73 10.37 -8.84
C LYS A 38 9.92 10.38 -7.54
N ARG A 39 8.61 10.20 -7.63
CA ARG A 39 7.67 10.21 -6.51
C ARG A 39 7.01 8.85 -6.35
N SER A 40 6.25 8.66 -5.29
CA SER A 40 5.45 7.45 -5.09
C SER A 40 4.05 7.78 -4.59
N ALA A 41 3.12 6.89 -4.90
CA ALA A 41 1.78 6.84 -4.37
C ALA A 41 1.63 5.62 -3.46
N LEU A 42 0.93 5.79 -2.33
CA LEU A 42 0.66 4.74 -1.35
C LEU A 42 -0.85 4.47 -1.29
N PHE A 43 -1.24 3.22 -1.42
CA PHE A 43 -2.63 2.78 -1.32
C PHE A 43 -2.86 2.15 0.06
N VAL A 44 -3.76 2.74 0.84
CA VAL A 44 -4.08 2.37 2.22
C VAL A 44 -5.54 1.95 2.38
N GLY A 45 -5.88 1.29 3.48
CA GLY A 45 -7.26 0.90 3.80
C GLY A 45 -7.40 -0.58 4.12
N ALA A 46 -8.64 -1.00 4.36
CA ALA A 46 -8.97 -2.37 4.78
C ALA A 46 -8.52 -3.45 3.79
N SER A 47 -8.39 -4.69 4.27
CA SER A 47 -8.18 -5.84 3.39
C SER A 47 -9.37 -5.97 2.43
N GLY A 48 -9.11 -6.30 1.16
CA GLY A 48 -10.15 -6.42 0.14
C GLY A 48 -10.59 -5.09 -0.50
N SER A 49 -10.05 -3.94 -0.11
CA SER A 49 -10.39 -2.63 -0.72
C SER A 49 -9.85 -2.43 -2.14
N GLY A 50 -9.02 -3.36 -2.66
CA GLY A 50 -8.48 -3.30 -4.02
C GLY A 50 -7.07 -2.71 -4.15
N LYS A 51 -6.35 -2.48 -3.04
CA LYS A 51 -4.97 -1.93 -3.04
C LYS A 51 -4.00 -2.73 -3.93
N SER A 52 -3.84 -4.02 -3.63
CA SER A 52 -2.95 -4.92 -4.37
C SER A 52 -3.36 -5.06 -5.83
N THR A 53 -4.66 -5.15 -6.10
CA THR A 53 -5.21 -5.21 -7.46
C THR A 53 -4.85 -3.97 -8.26
N PHE A 54 -5.04 -2.78 -7.68
CA PHE A 54 -4.72 -1.53 -8.37
C PHE A 54 -3.21 -1.34 -8.54
N ALA A 55 -2.40 -1.70 -7.52
CA ALA A 55 -0.95 -1.68 -7.66
C ALA A 55 -0.44 -2.65 -8.74
N ALA A 56 -1.03 -3.85 -8.85
CA ALA A 56 -0.73 -4.81 -9.91
C ALA A 56 -1.15 -4.28 -11.29
N TYR A 57 -2.35 -3.71 -11.41
CA TYR A 57 -2.81 -3.06 -12.64
C TYR A 57 -1.81 -1.98 -13.11
N LEU A 58 -1.34 -1.12 -12.21
CA LEU A 58 -0.35 -0.11 -12.53
C LEU A 58 1.01 -0.74 -12.91
N GLY A 59 1.40 -1.83 -12.23
CA GLY A 59 2.61 -2.59 -12.55
C GLY A 59 2.60 -3.16 -13.97
N GLU A 60 1.49 -3.73 -14.43
CA GLU A 60 1.31 -4.22 -15.80
C GLU A 60 1.39 -3.08 -16.84
N ARG A 61 1.07 -1.86 -16.46
CA ARG A 61 1.20 -0.65 -17.28
C ARG A 61 2.58 0.00 -17.22
N GLY A 62 3.53 -0.64 -16.54
CA GLY A 62 4.93 -0.21 -16.48
C GLY A 62 5.26 0.71 -15.30
N TRP A 63 4.34 0.96 -14.36
CA TRP A 63 4.66 1.66 -13.12
C TRP A 63 5.41 0.71 -12.16
N PRO A 64 6.62 1.04 -11.72
CA PRO A 64 7.35 0.17 -10.81
C PRO A 64 6.63 0.05 -9.45
N VAL A 65 6.42 -1.18 -8.99
CA VAL A 65 5.83 -1.45 -7.68
C VAL A 65 6.92 -1.43 -6.63
N LEU A 66 6.73 -0.62 -5.58
CA LEU A 66 7.65 -0.49 -4.46
C LEU A 66 7.32 -1.47 -3.33
N ALA A 67 6.03 -1.66 -3.05
CA ALA A 67 5.57 -2.50 -1.96
C ALA A 67 4.18 -3.08 -2.26
N ASP A 68 3.91 -4.28 -1.75
CA ASP A 68 2.57 -4.83 -1.61
C ASP A 68 2.48 -5.58 -0.29
N ASP A 69 1.31 -5.49 0.39
CA ASP A 69 1.03 -6.00 1.73
C ASP A 69 1.66 -5.14 2.86
N VAL A 70 2.96 -4.84 2.85
CA VAL A 70 3.59 -3.96 3.84
C VAL A 70 4.52 -2.95 3.16
N ALA A 71 4.18 -1.68 3.28
CA ALA A 71 5.02 -0.57 2.85
C ALA A 71 5.81 0.00 4.03
N HIS A 72 7.12 0.10 3.86
CA HIS A 72 8.04 0.67 4.84
C HIS A 72 8.30 2.14 4.51
N LEU A 73 8.14 3.02 5.50
CA LEU A 73 8.32 4.46 5.34
C LEU A 73 9.50 4.94 6.18
N ASP A 74 10.49 5.51 5.53
CA ASP A 74 11.58 6.22 6.20
C ASP A 74 11.26 7.70 6.28
N GLN A 75 11.36 8.27 7.46
CA GLN A 75 11.20 9.69 7.66
C GLN A 75 12.54 10.40 7.46
N SER A 76 12.56 11.38 6.56
CA SER A 76 13.61 12.38 6.47
C SER A 76 13.13 13.72 7.02
N GLU A 77 14.03 14.72 7.07
CA GLU A 77 13.72 16.04 7.60
C GLU A 77 12.50 16.67 6.91
N ASP A 78 12.40 16.55 5.57
CA ASP A 78 11.35 17.20 4.76
C ASP A 78 10.35 16.24 4.11
N ALA A 79 10.55 14.92 4.19
CA ALA A 79 9.77 13.98 3.42
C ALA A 79 9.64 12.61 4.10
N PHE A 80 8.74 11.80 3.56
CA PHE A 80 8.73 10.35 3.76
C PHE A 80 9.17 9.67 2.46
N LEU A 81 9.99 8.64 2.60
CA LEU A 81 10.47 7.80 1.51
C LEU A 81 9.85 6.42 1.64
N VAL A 82 9.25 5.93 0.57
CA VAL A 82 8.79 4.54 0.50
C VAL A 82 9.97 3.66 0.13
N GLN A 83 10.31 2.70 1.01
CA GLN A 83 11.37 1.75 0.76
C GLN A 83 10.86 0.61 -0.13
N PRO A 84 11.65 0.19 -1.13
CA PRO A 84 11.33 -1.02 -1.88
C PRO A 84 11.27 -2.23 -0.94
N SER A 85 10.26 -3.06 -1.13
CA SER A 85 10.08 -4.27 -0.33
C SER A 85 9.97 -5.49 -1.25
N GLU A 86 8.81 -6.09 -1.35
CA GLU A 86 8.62 -7.35 -2.03
C GLU A 86 8.51 -7.21 -3.55
N GLY A 87 9.05 -8.20 -4.28
CA GLY A 87 8.91 -8.30 -5.74
C GLY A 87 7.67 -9.10 -6.18
N ALA A 88 6.59 -9.12 -5.39
CA ALA A 88 5.41 -9.89 -5.73
C ALA A 88 4.12 -9.30 -5.16
N HIS A 89 3.03 -9.40 -5.93
CA HIS A 89 1.64 -9.23 -5.46
C HIS A 89 1.04 -10.57 -5.03
N PHE A 90 0.01 -10.49 -4.18
CA PHE A 90 -0.85 -11.62 -3.82
C PHE A 90 -2.29 -11.29 -4.19
N LEU A 91 -2.70 -11.70 -5.39
CA LEU A 91 -3.98 -11.34 -6.01
C LEU A 91 -5.03 -12.43 -5.82
N MET A 92 -6.27 -12.01 -5.63
CA MET A 92 -7.42 -12.89 -5.68
C MET A 92 -7.66 -13.36 -7.12
N HIS A 93 -8.38 -14.46 -7.29
CA HIS A 93 -8.64 -15.09 -8.58
C HIS A 93 -9.31 -14.13 -9.59
N ASP A 94 -10.32 -13.40 -9.18
CA ASP A 94 -11.03 -12.41 -10.00
C ASP A 94 -10.11 -11.27 -10.48
N ALA A 95 -9.21 -10.81 -9.60
CA ALA A 95 -8.21 -9.80 -9.97
C ALA A 95 -7.20 -10.34 -10.99
N CYS A 96 -6.76 -11.59 -10.86
CA CYS A 96 -5.89 -12.23 -11.84
C CYS A 96 -6.56 -12.29 -13.21
N VAL A 97 -7.79 -12.79 -13.27
CA VAL A 97 -8.56 -12.89 -14.53
C VAL A 97 -8.74 -11.52 -15.17
N ALA A 98 -9.12 -10.51 -14.40
CA ALA A 98 -9.32 -9.15 -14.90
C ALA A 98 -8.02 -8.50 -15.43
N LEU A 99 -6.87 -8.88 -14.90
CA LEU A 99 -5.56 -8.41 -15.35
C LEU A 99 -4.92 -9.30 -16.44
N GLY A 100 -5.63 -10.35 -16.90
CA GLY A 100 -5.08 -11.29 -17.88
C GLY A 100 -3.97 -12.18 -17.35
N ILE A 101 -3.90 -12.39 -16.03
CA ILE A 101 -2.92 -13.22 -15.34
C ILE A 101 -3.56 -14.58 -15.06
N ALA A 102 -2.85 -15.67 -15.35
CA ALA A 102 -3.33 -17.01 -15.01
C ALA A 102 -3.37 -17.18 -13.48
N PRO A 103 -4.54 -17.47 -12.89
CA PRO A 103 -4.64 -17.70 -11.45
C PRO A 103 -4.05 -19.06 -11.06
N ASP A 104 -3.58 -19.17 -9.82
CA ASP A 104 -3.19 -20.41 -9.18
C ASP A 104 -4.45 -21.06 -8.57
N GLU A 105 -4.97 -22.10 -9.21
CA GLU A 105 -6.21 -22.77 -8.83
C GLU A 105 -6.12 -23.49 -7.47
N GLU A 106 -4.90 -23.77 -6.99
CA GLU A 106 -4.69 -24.46 -5.72
C GLU A 106 -4.62 -23.49 -4.53
N ARG A 107 -4.56 -22.19 -4.79
CA ARG A 107 -4.37 -21.14 -3.77
C ARG A 107 -5.49 -20.11 -3.78
N VAL A 108 -5.82 -19.62 -2.59
CA VAL A 108 -6.77 -18.50 -2.43
C VAL A 108 -6.26 -17.22 -3.08
N LYS A 109 -4.93 -17.03 -3.09
CA LYS A 109 -4.27 -15.89 -3.75
C LYS A 109 -3.11 -16.38 -4.60
N THR A 110 -3.05 -15.89 -5.81
CA THR A 110 -1.95 -16.11 -6.75
C THR A 110 -0.79 -15.18 -6.44
N ARG A 111 0.42 -15.72 -6.36
CA ARG A 111 1.64 -14.92 -6.25
C ARG A 111 2.08 -14.47 -7.66
N VAL A 112 2.08 -13.18 -7.88
CA VAL A 112 2.46 -12.56 -9.17
C VAL A 112 3.75 -11.78 -8.98
N ALA A 113 4.81 -12.17 -9.68
CA ALA A 113 6.09 -11.45 -9.65
C ALA A 113 5.95 -10.08 -10.32
N VAL A 114 6.58 -9.05 -9.74
CA VAL A 114 6.57 -7.69 -10.27
C VAL A 114 7.97 -7.10 -10.31
N LYS A 115 8.13 -6.06 -11.14
CA LYS A 115 9.34 -5.23 -11.12
C LYS A 115 9.24 -4.28 -9.93
N THR A 116 10.32 -4.17 -9.15
CA THR A 116 10.45 -3.18 -8.07
C THR A 116 11.51 -2.15 -8.42
N VAL A 117 11.40 -0.97 -7.82
CA VAL A 117 12.44 0.05 -7.91
C VAL A 117 13.54 -0.27 -6.90
N GLY A 118 14.79 -0.17 -7.32
CA GLY A 118 15.94 -0.45 -6.45
C GLY A 118 16.21 0.61 -5.38
N GLU A 119 15.67 1.83 -5.54
CA GLU A 119 15.89 2.96 -4.65
C GLU A 119 14.60 3.47 -4.01
N ALA A 120 14.73 4.05 -2.82
CA ALA A 120 13.62 4.66 -2.11
C ALA A 120 13.03 5.85 -2.89
N SER A 121 11.72 5.99 -2.87
CA SER A 121 11.01 7.03 -3.61
C SER A 121 10.19 7.94 -2.68
N LYS A 122 10.23 9.26 -2.94
CA LYS A 122 9.52 10.25 -2.13
C LYS A 122 8.01 10.06 -2.21
N LEU A 123 7.36 9.87 -1.07
CA LEU A 123 5.92 9.74 -0.98
C LEU A 123 5.24 11.08 -1.27
N ALA A 124 4.47 11.13 -2.36
CA ALA A 124 3.76 12.35 -2.79
C ALA A 124 2.33 12.40 -2.24
N ALA A 125 1.63 11.26 -2.23
CA ALA A 125 0.24 11.18 -1.80
C ALA A 125 -0.12 9.76 -1.31
N MET A 126 -1.13 9.70 -0.46
CA MET A 126 -1.77 8.47 -0.01
C MET A 126 -3.20 8.42 -0.55
N PHE A 127 -3.69 7.22 -0.86
CA PHE A 127 -5.03 6.99 -1.41
C PHE A 127 -5.73 5.87 -0.67
N SER A 128 -7.00 6.08 -0.31
CA SER A 128 -7.90 5.04 0.19
C SER A 128 -9.02 4.82 -0.81
N PHE A 129 -9.50 3.57 -0.94
CA PHE A 129 -10.60 3.22 -1.84
C PHE A 129 -11.90 3.07 -1.07
N VAL A 130 -13.00 3.56 -1.65
CA VAL A 130 -14.37 3.34 -1.18
C VAL A 130 -15.29 3.05 -2.37
N ASP A 131 -16.37 2.33 -2.12
CA ASP A 131 -17.42 2.11 -3.12
C ASP A 131 -18.17 3.43 -3.37
N ASP A 132 -18.35 3.77 -4.63
CA ASP A 132 -19.08 4.96 -5.09
C ASP A 132 -19.75 4.63 -6.44
N ASP A 133 -20.70 5.42 -6.90
CA ASP A 133 -21.37 5.28 -8.21
C ASP A 133 -20.55 5.86 -9.39
N ALA A 134 -19.49 6.64 -9.09
CA ALA A 134 -18.61 7.23 -10.08
C ALA A 134 -17.17 7.37 -9.54
N VAL A 135 -16.19 7.52 -10.45
CA VAL A 135 -14.80 7.77 -10.06
C VAL A 135 -14.65 9.21 -9.60
N ARG A 136 -14.29 9.39 -8.34
CA ARG A 136 -14.03 10.69 -7.71
C ARG A 136 -12.80 10.63 -6.84
N VAL A 137 -11.98 11.67 -6.87
CA VAL A 137 -10.84 11.83 -5.95
C VAL A 137 -11.12 13.05 -5.07
N THR A 138 -11.21 12.82 -3.77
CA THR A 138 -11.48 13.87 -2.78
C THR A 138 -10.41 13.88 -1.71
N ARG A 139 -9.96 15.07 -1.32
CA ARG A 139 -8.99 15.20 -0.23
C ARG A 139 -9.66 14.89 1.10
N VAL A 140 -9.02 14.02 1.88
CA VAL A 140 -9.44 13.70 3.25
C VAL A 140 -8.79 14.69 4.21
N ALA A 141 -9.49 15.12 5.24
CA ALA A 141 -8.99 16.07 6.22
C ALA A 141 -9.45 15.73 7.64
N GLY A 142 -8.79 16.33 8.63
CA GLY A 142 -9.18 16.24 10.03
C GLY A 142 -9.05 14.83 10.61
N TYR A 143 -9.95 14.49 11.53
CA TYR A 143 -9.91 13.23 12.27
C TYR A 143 -10.08 11.98 11.37
N GLU A 144 -10.77 12.12 10.25
CA GLU A 144 -10.99 11.03 9.31
C GLU A 144 -9.68 10.44 8.76
N MET A 145 -8.64 11.27 8.60
CA MET A 145 -7.32 10.81 8.18
C MET A 145 -6.74 9.77 9.16
N ILE A 146 -6.91 10.01 10.46
CA ILE A 146 -6.47 9.09 11.52
C ILE A 146 -7.31 7.81 11.50
N GLN A 147 -8.61 7.90 11.29
CA GLN A 147 -9.51 6.73 11.22
C GLN A 147 -9.13 5.79 10.07
N ILE A 148 -8.71 6.34 8.93
CA ILE A 148 -8.27 5.54 7.76
C ILE A 148 -6.89 4.92 8.00
N LEU A 149 -5.93 5.68 8.55
CA LEU A 149 -4.54 5.23 8.63
C LEU A 149 -4.21 4.42 9.88
N SER A 150 -4.86 4.68 11.02
CA SER A 150 -4.54 3.99 12.27
C SER A 150 -4.68 2.46 12.18
N PRO A 151 -5.71 1.90 11.52
CA PRO A 151 -5.81 0.46 11.31
C PRO A 151 -4.76 -0.11 10.35
N CYS A 152 -4.14 0.74 9.54
CA CYS A 152 -3.13 0.33 8.57
C CYS A 152 -1.72 0.23 9.17
N VAL A 153 -1.48 0.73 10.39
CA VAL A 153 -0.17 0.59 11.03
C VAL A 153 0.14 -0.88 11.27
N ALA A 154 1.25 -1.35 10.73
CA ALA A 154 1.73 -2.71 10.91
C ALA A 154 2.28 -2.87 12.34
N ARG A 155 1.38 -3.19 13.29
CA ARG A 155 1.70 -3.42 14.70
C ARG A 155 1.88 -4.90 14.96
N PHE A 156 2.99 -5.25 15.63
CA PHE A 156 3.27 -6.64 16.01
C PHE A 156 3.35 -6.82 17.54
N VAL A 157 3.40 -5.72 18.26
CA VAL A 157 3.40 -5.68 19.73
C VAL A 157 2.54 -4.47 20.10
N PHE A 158 1.58 -4.40 20.50
CA PHE A 158 0.41 -4.72 21.10
C PHE A 158 -0.14 -3.57 21.97
N ASP A 159 -1.12 -3.66 22.62
CA ASP A 159 -1.99 -2.79 23.37
C ASP A 159 -1.34 -1.93 24.49
N GLU A 160 -0.06 -1.67 24.43
CA GLU A 160 0.58 -0.73 25.37
C GLU A 160 0.24 0.72 25.02
N PRO A 161 -0.33 1.49 25.95
CA PRO A 161 -0.70 2.90 25.70
C PRO A 161 0.46 3.78 25.23
N ALA A 162 1.70 3.44 25.59
CA ALA A 162 2.90 4.13 25.13
C ALA A 162 3.17 3.89 23.63
N ALA A 163 3.04 2.65 23.15
CA ALA A 163 3.20 2.30 21.74
C ALA A 163 2.14 3.00 20.87
N LEU A 164 0.88 2.99 21.32
CA LEU A 164 -0.22 3.67 20.63
C LEU A 164 0.03 5.19 20.51
N ARG A 165 0.50 5.84 21.58
CA ARG A 165 0.86 7.28 21.53
C ARG A 165 1.98 7.55 20.54
N THR A 166 2.98 6.69 20.50
CA THR A 166 4.12 6.81 19.57
C THR A 166 3.64 6.65 18.11
N ASP A 167 2.81 5.67 17.83
CA ASP A 167 2.23 5.46 16.50
C ASP A 167 1.37 6.64 16.06
N LEU A 168 0.52 7.18 16.93
CA LEU A 168 -0.28 8.36 16.64
C LEU A 168 0.59 9.59 16.37
N GLY A 169 1.68 9.77 17.11
CA GLY A 169 2.66 10.84 16.84
C GLY A 169 3.30 10.71 15.46
N ARG A 170 3.71 9.50 15.07
CA ARG A 170 4.27 9.22 13.73
C ARG A 170 3.24 9.43 12.61
N LEU A 171 2.01 8.96 12.81
CA LEU A 171 0.92 9.21 11.87
C LEU A 171 0.63 10.72 11.74
N GLY A 172 0.63 11.45 12.84
CA GLY A 172 0.48 12.92 12.82
C GLY A 172 1.56 13.59 11.99
N THR A 173 2.84 13.16 12.16
CA THR A 173 3.95 13.67 11.35
C THR A 173 3.81 13.32 9.86
N LEU A 174 3.39 12.09 9.54
CA LEU A 174 3.12 11.67 8.16
C LEU A 174 2.02 12.53 7.53
N LEU A 175 0.89 12.68 8.23
CA LEU A 175 -0.28 13.42 7.74
C LEU A 175 -0.05 14.93 7.61
N ALA A 176 0.88 15.49 8.39
CA ALA A 176 1.30 16.89 8.23
C ALA A 176 2.10 17.14 6.95
N LYS A 177 2.75 16.10 6.40
CA LYS A 177 3.65 16.22 5.24
C LYS A 177 3.07 15.63 3.97
N VAL A 178 2.21 14.62 4.08
CA VAL A 178 1.71 13.85 2.93
C VAL A 178 0.19 13.88 2.91
N PRO A 179 -0.42 14.38 1.82
CA PRO A 179 -1.87 14.42 1.69
C PRO A 179 -2.46 13.01 1.55
N LEU A 180 -3.66 12.84 2.13
CA LEU A 180 -4.48 11.65 1.96
C LEU A 180 -5.71 12.00 1.11
N TYR A 181 -5.98 11.15 0.12
CA TYR A 181 -7.15 11.26 -0.74
C TYR A 181 -8.01 10.01 -0.62
N ARG A 182 -9.31 10.19 -0.84
CA ARG A 182 -10.24 9.10 -1.05
C ARG A 182 -10.54 8.98 -2.53
N ILE A 183 -10.44 7.76 -3.06
CA ILE A 183 -10.89 7.39 -4.40
C ILE A 183 -12.21 6.64 -4.24
N GLY A 184 -13.33 7.32 -4.55
CA GLY A 184 -14.60 6.68 -4.79
C GLY A 184 -14.59 6.02 -6.16
N ARG A 185 -15.10 4.80 -6.27
CA ARG A 185 -15.23 4.12 -7.56
C ARG A 185 -16.31 3.03 -7.51
N PRO A 186 -16.97 2.74 -8.65
CA PRO A 186 -17.81 1.57 -8.77
C PRO A 186 -16.99 0.28 -8.51
N ARG A 187 -17.66 -0.74 -8.04
CA ARG A 187 -17.05 -2.07 -7.92
C ARG A 187 -16.74 -2.63 -9.31
N GLY A 188 -15.68 -3.40 -9.40
CA GLY A 188 -15.23 -4.01 -10.65
C GLY A 188 -13.91 -3.44 -11.14
N PHE A 189 -13.53 -3.82 -12.35
CA PHE A 189 -12.21 -3.53 -12.91
C PHE A 189 -12.26 -2.56 -14.10
N GLU A 190 -13.45 -2.24 -14.58
CA GLU A 190 -13.70 -1.44 -15.80
C GLU A 190 -13.22 0.01 -15.62
N HIS A 191 -13.18 0.48 -14.37
CA HIS A 191 -12.84 1.87 -14.04
C HIS A 191 -11.37 2.09 -13.67
N LEU A 192 -10.52 1.05 -13.71
CA LEU A 192 -9.12 1.17 -13.28
C LEU A 192 -8.34 2.23 -14.06
N ALA A 193 -8.60 2.37 -15.37
CA ALA A 193 -7.96 3.37 -16.22
C ALA A 193 -8.37 4.80 -15.83
N GLU A 194 -9.63 5.02 -15.51
CA GLU A 194 -10.11 6.32 -15.04
C GLU A 194 -9.53 6.64 -13.64
N VAL A 195 -9.47 5.65 -12.75
CA VAL A 195 -8.84 5.80 -11.43
C VAL A 195 -7.37 6.18 -11.56
N GLU A 196 -6.62 5.53 -12.47
CA GLU A 196 -5.22 5.89 -12.76
C GLU A 196 -5.11 7.35 -13.22
N GLN A 197 -5.92 7.76 -14.18
CA GLN A 197 -5.90 9.13 -14.68
C GLN A 197 -6.14 10.15 -13.56
N ARG A 198 -7.19 9.96 -12.77
CA ARG A 198 -7.53 10.85 -11.64
C ARG A 198 -6.47 10.88 -10.56
N MET A 199 -5.83 9.75 -10.28
CA MET A 199 -4.72 9.67 -9.34
C MET A 199 -3.52 10.46 -9.84
N LEU A 200 -3.17 10.36 -11.13
CA LEU A 200 -2.04 11.07 -11.73
C LEU A 200 -2.23 12.59 -11.71
N GLU A 201 -3.44 13.10 -11.87
CA GLU A 201 -3.77 14.54 -11.75
C GLU A 201 -3.40 15.11 -10.37
N VAL A 202 -3.33 14.26 -9.34
CA VAL A 202 -3.03 14.65 -7.96
C VAL A 202 -1.54 14.49 -7.60
N VAL A 203 -0.86 13.49 -8.21
CA VAL A 203 0.53 13.15 -7.84
C VAL A 203 1.56 13.96 -8.64
N GLN A 204 1.21 14.43 -9.81
CA GLN A 204 2.07 15.29 -10.65
C GLN A 204 2.18 16.69 -10.08
#